data_2bac07ac4c7ab9f3a20ca68ac653cdb0
#
_entry.id   2bac07ac4c7ab9f3a20ca68ac653cdb0
#
_cell.length_a   1.000
_cell.length_b   1.000
_cell.length_c   1.000
_cell.angle_alpha   90.00
_cell.angle_beta   90.00
_cell.angle_gamma   90.00
#
_symmetry.space_group_name_H-M   'P 1'
#
loop_
_entity.id
_entity.type
_entity.pdbx_description
1 polymer ?
#
loop_
_entity_poly.entity_id
_entity_poly.type
_entity_poly.pdbx_seq_one_letter_code
_entity_poly.pdbx_strand_id
1 'polypeptide(L)'
;LKSYLPNTLMDQGLVEISRIDATSPRAVQLFPLGEEGYDRILLDAPCSSERHILHAYMRAQQSGTAAPEMLAWKPTMSRSMSKTQLALLRTAWAALRPGGRLVYATCSLSEQENDHVVRAFLTSTPEAHVLRTDSLVHFCQQTEYGYFALPDYMIPGTEQRSPWGPLYFCMLEKP
;
A
#
# COMPACT_ATOMS: atom_id res chain seq x y z
N LEU A 1 -12.90 7.36 8.43
CA LEU A 1 -12.41 6.31 9.37
C LEU A 1 -13.24 6.29 10.66
N LYS A 2 -13.51 7.46 11.31
CA LYS A 2 -14.31 7.50 12.55
C LYS A 2 -15.67 6.81 12.44
N SER A 3 -16.31 6.83 11.27
CA SER A 3 -17.63 6.22 11.06
C SER A 3 -17.63 4.69 10.99
N TYR A 4 -16.45 4.07 10.88
CA TYR A 4 -16.30 2.60 10.76
C TYR A 4 -15.73 1.95 12.02
N LEU A 5 -15.26 2.75 12.99
CA LEU A 5 -14.70 2.25 14.23
C LEU A 5 -15.76 2.31 15.35
N PRO A 6 -15.91 1.26 16.16
CA PRO A 6 -16.72 1.31 17.36
C PRO A 6 -16.23 2.45 18.27
N ASN A 7 -17.15 3.28 18.75
CA ASN A 7 -16.83 4.37 19.68
C ASN A 7 -16.08 3.87 20.92
N THR A 8 -16.38 2.65 21.37
CA THR A 8 -15.72 2.01 22.50
C THR A 8 -14.20 1.90 22.37
N LEU A 9 -13.66 1.69 21.16
CA LEU A 9 -12.21 1.60 20.96
C LEU A 9 -11.53 2.98 21.07
N MET A 10 -12.22 4.03 20.68
CA MET A 10 -11.72 5.41 20.80
C MET A 10 -11.83 5.92 22.24
N ASP A 11 -12.94 5.60 22.92
CA ASP A 11 -13.19 6.01 24.31
C ASP A 11 -12.23 5.31 25.28
N GLN A 12 -11.76 4.11 24.95
CA GLN A 12 -10.75 3.36 25.69
C GLN A 12 -9.31 3.78 25.39
N GLY A 13 -9.10 4.76 24.48
CA GLY A 13 -7.77 5.18 24.06
C GLY A 13 -7.00 4.14 23.23
N LEU A 14 -7.68 3.09 22.73
CA LEU A 14 -7.07 2.03 21.93
C LEU A 14 -6.81 2.47 20.46
N VAL A 15 -7.48 3.54 20.02
CA VAL A 15 -7.33 4.10 18.68
C VAL A 15 -7.20 5.61 18.77
N GLU A 16 -6.13 6.14 18.22
CA GLU A 16 -5.92 7.57 18.01
C GLU A 16 -5.99 7.91 16.51
N ILE A 17 -6.69 8.98 16.17
CA ILE A 17 -6.77 9.49 14.80
C ILE A 17 -6.16 10.88 14.73
N SER A 18 -5.07 11.00 14.00
CA SER A 18 -4.39 12.28 13.73
C SER A 18 -4.39 12.59 12.23
N ARG A 19 -4.23 13.88 11.89
CA ARG A 19 -4.07 14.37 10.51
C ARG A 19 -2.69 14.96 10.38
N ILE A 20 -1.76 14.18 9.85
CA ILE A 20 -0.36 14.56 9.67
C ILE A 20 -0.01 14.37 8.20
N ASP A 21 0.63 15.37 7.59
CA ASP A 21 1.25 15.21 6.27
C ASP A 21 2.55 14.42 6.42
N ALA A 22 2.44 13.10 6.22
CA ALA A 22 3.54 12.17 6.35
C ALA A 22 4.54 12.22 5.18
N THR A 23 4.37 13.09 4.18
CA THR A 23 5.39 13.32 3.14
C THR A 23 6.53 14.20 3.64
N SER A 24 6.30 14.93 4.72
CA SER A 24 7.33 15.76 5.36
C SER A 24 8.31 14.91 6.16
N PRO A 25 9.63 15.10 6.01
CA PRO A 25 10.65 14.43 6.84
C PRO A 25 10.49 14.69 8.36
N ARG A 26 9.81 15.79 8.72
CA ARG A 26 9.54 16.14 10.12
C ARG A 26 8.29 15.46 10.68
N ALA A 27 7.50 14.78 9.85
CA ALA A 27 6.25 14.14 10.28
C ALA A 27 6.45 13.14 11.41
N VAL A 28 7.59 12.44 11.45
CA VAL A 28 7.91 11.47 12.50
C VAL A 28 7.86 12.10 13.90
N GLN A 29 8.23 13.39 14.04
CA GLN A 29 8.19 14.11 15.31
C GLN A 29 6.77 14.43 15.78
N LEU A 30 5.78 14.33 14.89
CA LEU A 30 4.37 14.60 15.17
C LEU A 30 3.57 13.33 15.44
N PHE A 31 4.16 12.15 15.21
CA PHE A 31 3.49 10.90 15.48
C PHE A 31 3.47 10.60 16.99
N PRO A 32 2.40 10.00 17.50
CA PRO A 32 2.33 9.54 18.88
C PRO A 32 3.18 8.26 19.05
N LEU A 33 4.49 8.41 18.87
CA LEU A 33 5.44 7.32 19.01
C LEU A 33 5.69 7.04 20.50
N GLY A 34 5.75 5.73 20.85
CA GLY A 34 6.42 5.32 22.08
C GLY A 34 7.94 5.56 22.00
N GLU A 35 8.67 5.23 23.06
CA GLU A 35 10.11 5.51 23.16
C GLU A 35 10.93 4.90 22.02
N GLU A 36 10.51 3.76 21.47
CA GLU A 36 11.23 3.02 20.44
C GLU A 36 10.64 3.14 19.02
N GLY A 37 9.43 3.66 18.86
CA GLY A 37 8.67 3.69 17.61
C GLY A 37 7.58 2.63 17.52
N TYR A 38 7.02 2.43 16.34
CA TYR A 38 5.93 1.47 16.10
C TYR A 38 6.46 0.05 15.84
N ASP A 39 5.76 -0.96 16.41
CA ASP A 39 6.03 -2.38 16.12
C ASP A 39 5.64 -2.78 14.71
N ARG A 40 4.49 -2.26 14.24
CA ARG A 40 3.86 -2.61 12.97
C ARG A 40 3.31 -1.37 12.30
N ILE A 41 3.61 -1.21 11.03
CA ILE A 41 3.09 -0.11 10.21
C ILE A 41 2.44 -0.71 8.97
N LEU A 42 1.22 -0.26 8.68
CA LEU A 42 0.58 -0.43 7.37
C LEU A 42 0.59 0.93 6.66
N LEU A 43 1.35 1.02 5.58
CA LEU A 43 1.34 2.17 4.69
C LEU A 43 0.45 1.84 3.47
N ASP A 44 -0.83 2.16 3.58
CA ASP A 44 -1.76 2.17 2.45
C ASP A 44 -1.57 3.48 1.69
N ALA A 45 -0.68 3.46 0.70
CA ALA A 45 -0.18 4.66 0.07
C ALA A 45 -1.16 5.22 -0.98
N PRO A 46 -1.33 6.57 -1.06
CA PRO A 46 -2.07 7.15 -2.16
C PRO A 46 -1.43 6.74 -3.49
N CYS A 47 -2.26 6.39 -4.46
CA CYS A 47 -1.82 5.86 -5.75
C CYS A 47 -2.66 6.41 -6.90
N SER A 48 -2.29 6.10 -8.15
CA SER A 48 -3.04 6.48 -9.36
C SER A 48 -4.40 5.77 -9.48
N SER A 49 -4.66 4.81 -8.57
CA SER A 49 -6.00 4.22 -8.33
C SER A 49 -6.63 3.51 -9.53
N GLU A 50 -5.84 2.81 -10.35
CA GLU A 50 -6.35 2.04 -11.50
C GLU A 50 -7.44 1.05 -11.10
N ARG A 51 -7.42 0.54 -9.87
CA ARG A 51 -8.50 -0.27 -9.31
C ARG A 51 -9.86 0.44 -9.39
N HIS A 52 -9.93 1.72 -9.03
CA HIS A 52 -11.17 2.50 -9.09
C HIS A 52 -11.59 2.77 -10.52
N ILE A 53 -10.62 3.03 -11.40
CA ILE A 53 -10.86 3.25 -12.84
C ILE A 53 -11.45 1.99 -13.49
N LEU A 54 -10.86 0.83 -13.22
CA LEU A 54 -11.37 -0.45 -13.72
C LEU A 54 -12.80 -0.74 -13.22
N HIS A 55 -13.06 -0.51 -11.93
CA HIS A 55 -14.41 -0.69 -11.39
C HIS A 55 -15.42 0.29 -12.00
N ALA A 56 -15.02 1.55 -12.23
CA ALA A 56 -15.87 2.54 -12.91
C ALA A 56 -16.16 2.11 -14.36
N TYR A 57 -15.15 1.63 -15.08
CA TYR A 57 -15.30 1.12 -16.43
C TYR A 57 -16.24 -0.09 -16.51
N MET A 58 -16.06 -1.07 -15.65
CA MET A 58 -16.93 -2.27 -15.60
C MET A 58 -18.40 -1.88 -15.34
N ARG A 59 -18.64 -0.97 -14.40
CA ARG A 59 -19.99 -0.46 -14.12
C ARG A 59 -20.58 0.30 -15.31
N ALA A 60 -19.78 1.14 -15.95
CA ALA A 60 -20.20 1.90 -17.12
C ALA A 60 -20.58 0.99 -18.30
N GLN A 61 -19.82 -0.08 -18.54
CA GLN A 61 -20.17 -1.09 -19.57
C GLN A 61 -21.50 -1.80 -19.27
N GLN A 62 -21.75 -2.15 -18.01
CA GLN A 62 -23.02 -2.79 -17.61
C GLN A 62 -24.23 -1.87 -17.76
N SER A 63 -24.05 -0.57 -17.55
CA SER A 63 -25.12 0.43 -17.62
C SER A 63 -25.23 1.17 -18.97
N GLY A 64 -24.32 0.88 -19.92
CA GLY A 64 -24.25 1.58 -21.20
C GLY A 64 -23.86 3.06 -21.08
N THR A 65 -23.16 3.45 -20.00
CA THR A 65 -22.72 4.82 -19.74
C THR A 65 -21.23 5.01 -20.03
N ALA A 66 -20.76 6.26 -20.03
CA ALA A 66 -19.33 6.56 -20.14
C ALA A 66 -18.63 6.42 -18.77
N ALA A 67 -17.33 6.09 -18.78
CA ALA A 67 -16.45 6.08 -17.60
C ALA A 67 -15.46 7.26 -17.71
N PRO A 68 -15.82 8.47 -17.29
CA PRO A 68 -14.97 9.65 -17.45
C PRO A 68 -13.63 9.52 -16.69
N GLU A 69 -13.56 8.69 -15.65
CA GLU A 69 -12.34 8.40 -14.89
C GLU A 69 -11.23 7.82 -15.76
N MET A 70 -11.56 7.06 -16.81
CA MET A 70 -10.57 6.53 -17.75
C MET A 70 -9.88 7.64 -18.56
N LEU A 71 -10.59 8.72 -18.86
CA LEU A 71 -10.05 9.86 -19.61
C LEU A 71 -9.15 10.74 -18.73
N ALA A 72 -9.31 10.69 -17.42
CA ALA A 72 -8.54 11.47 -16.47
C ALA A 72 -7.17 10.83 -16.15
N TRP A 73 -7.01 9.53 -16.35
CA TRP A 73 -5.74 8.84 -16.07
C TRP A 73 -4.66 9.21 -17.10
N LYS A 74 -3.45 9.46 -16.59
CA LYS A 74 -2.26 9.76 -17.41
C LYS A 74 -1.04 9.07 -16.81
N PRO A 75 -0.09 8.57 -17.62
CA PRO A 75 1.15 7.96 -17.13
C PRO A 75 1.99 8.86 -16.22
N THR A 76 1.83 10.20 -16.36
CA THR A 76 2.49 11.17 -15.50
C THR A 76 1.99 11.13 -14.05
N MET A 77 0.77 10.63 -13.81
CA MET A 77 0.22 10.47 -12.46
C MET A 77 1.02 9.44 -11.66
N SER A 78 1.29 8.26 -12.23
CA SER A 78 2.10 7.23 -11.57
C SER A 78 3.50 7.75 -11.23
N ARG A 79 4.12 8.54 -12.12
CA ARG A 79 5.42 9.16 -11.86
C ARG A 79 5.40 10.19 -10.74
N SER A 80 4.30 10.93 -10.60
CA SER A 80 4.09 11.86 -9.47
C SER A 80 3.84 11.11 -8.17
N MET A 81 2.96 10.09 -8.22
CA MET A 81 2.61 9.28 -7.05
C MET A 81 3.82 8.53 -6.50
N SER A 82 4.68 7.95 -7.36
CA SER A 82 5.87 7.23 -6.90
C SER A 82 6.82 8.09 -6.05
N LYS A 83 6.94 9.38 -6.33
CA LYS A 83 7.73 10.30 -5.49
C LYS A 83 7.11 10.50 -4.11
N THR A 84 5.81 10.72 -4.07
CA THR A 84 5.04 10.84 -2.82
C THR A 84 5.12 9.56 -2.00
N GLN A 85 4.93 8.41 -2.64
CA GLN A 85 4.99 7.09 -2.03
C GLN A 85 6.36 6.80 -1.43
N LEU A 86 7.44 7.14 -2.14
CA LEU A 86 8.81 7.00 -1.62
C LEU A 86 9.06 7.87 -0.39
N ALA A 87 8.54 9.11 -0.37
CA ALA A 87 8.63 9.99 0.79
C ALA A 87 7.87 9.41 1.99
N LEU A 88 6.64 8.92 1.77
CA LEU A 88 5.83 8.26 2.80
C LEU A 88 6.50 7.01 3.34
N LEU A 89 7.08 6.18 2.46
CA LEU A 89 7.77 4.95 2.85
C LEU A 89 8.99 5.25 3.74
N ARG A 90 9.76 6.29 3.42
CA ARG A 90 10.88 6.75 4.26
C ARG A 90 10.42 7.23 5.63
N THR A 91 9.32 7.97 5.68
CA THR A 91 8.75 8.45 6.95
C THR A 91 8.24 7.28 7.79
N ALA A 92 7.52 6.34 7.18
CA ALA A 92 7.06 5.13 7.86
C ALA A 92 8.24 4.30 8.40
N TRP A 93 9.31 4.15 7.62
CA TRP A 93 10.51 3.46 8.07
C TRP A 93 11.21 4.16 9.25
N ALA A 94 11.27 5.48 9.24
CA ALA A 94 11.84 6.25 10.34
C ALA A 94 11.02 6.10 11.63
N ALA A 95 9.70 5.93 11.51
CA ALA A 95 8.79 5.73 12.64
C ALA A 95 8.76 4.27 13.16
N LEU A 96 9.33 3.32 12.42
CA LEU A 96 9.37 1.90 12.77
C LEU A 96 10.53 1.64 13.74
N ARG A 97 10.29 0.88 14.82
CA ARG A 97 11.35 0.47 15.73
C ARG A 97 12.26 -0.62 15.13
N PRO A 98 13.46 -0.86 15.66
CA PRO A 98 14.24 -2.07 15.37
C PRO A 98 13.40 -3.34 15.65
N GLY A 99 13.52 -4.37 14.81
CA GLY A 99 12.68 -5.57 14.82
C GLY A 99 11.22 -5.35 14.40
N GLY A 100 10.86 -4.12 14.03
CA GLY A 100 9.53 -3.77 13.54
C GLY A 100 9.29 -4.20 12.09
N ARG A 101 8.01 -4.31 11.70
CA ARG A 101 7.61 -4.68 10.34
C ARG A 101 6.70 -3.65 9.71
N LEU A 102 6.93 -3.38 8.44
CA LEU A 102 6.17 -2.44 7.63
C LEU A 102 5.59 -3.16 6.41
N VAL A 103 4.31 -2.92 6.15
CA VAL A 103 3.68 -3.30 4.89
C VAL A 103 3.44 -2.04 4.08
N TYR A 104 4.05 -1.96 2.91
CA TYR A 104 3.77 -0.97 1.88
C TYR A 104 2.72 -1.54 0.93
N ALA A 105 1.63 -0.84 0.69
CA ALA A 105 0.55 -1.29 -0.18
C ALA A 105 0.04 -0.18 -1.09
N THR A 106 -0.39 -0.55 -2.30
CA THR A 106 -1.07 0.32 -3.27
C THR A 106 -2.16 -0.45 -4.01
N CYS A 107 -3.16 0.24 -4.53
CA CYS A 107 -4.12 -0.33 -5.46
C CYS A 107 -3.78 0.00 -6.94
N SER A 108 -2.55 0.43 -7.22
CA SER A 108 -2.06 0.71 -8.57
C SER A 108 -1.58 -0.55 -9.28
N LEU A 109 -1.85 -0.64 -10.58
CA LEU A 109 -1.28 -1.65 -11.48
C LEU A 109 0.10 -1.24 -11.99
N SER A 110 0.49 0.01 -11.78
CA SER A 110 1.75 0.58 -12.30
C SER A 110 2.95 0.06 -11.51
N GLU A 111 3.88 -0.58 -12.20
CA GLU A 111 5.16 -1.01 -11.65
C GLU A 111 5.97 0.17 -11.06
N GLN A 112 5.77 1.39 -11.63
CA GLN A 112 6.40 2.62 -11.13
C GLN A 112 5.97 2.98 -9.70
N GLU A 113 4.76 2.59 -9.30
CA GLU A 113 4.22 2.84 -7.97
C GLU A 113 4.42 1.66 -7.01
N ASN A 114 4.89 0.53 -7.51
CA ASN A 114 5.05 -0.74 -6.82
C ASN A 114 6.54 -1.08 -6.65
N ASP A 115 7.07 -2.04 -7.38
CA ASP A 115 8.46 -2.52 -7.23
C ASP A 115 9.50 -1.41 -7.47
N HIS A 116 9.25 -0.43 -8.33
CA HIS A 116 10.19 0.67 -8.53
C HIS A 116 10.32 1.59 -7.29
N VAL A 117 9.23 1.81 -6.54
CA VAL A 117 9.28 2.56 -5.27
C VAL A 117 10.06 1.77 -4.23
N VAL A 118 9.80 0.47 -4.11
CA VAL A 118 10.53 -0.41 -3.18
C VAL A 118 12.00 -0.48 -3.53
N ARG A 119 12.35 -0.64 -4.80
CA ARG A 119 13.75 -0.64 -5.28
C ARG A 119 14.47 0.67 -4.93
N ALA A 120 13.83 1.81 -5.19
CA ALA A 120 14.39 3.12 -4.87
C ALA A 120 14.58 3.31 -3.35
N PHE A 121 13.66 2.78 -2.55
CA PHE A 121 13.77 2.77 -1.11
C PHE A 121 14.94 1.90 -0.64
N LEU A 122 15.03 0.65 -1.06
CA LEU A 122 16.09 -0.29 -0.68
C LEU A 122 17.49 0.20 -1.09
N THR A 123 17.59 0.89 -2.25
CA THR A 123 18.85 1.51 -2.68
C THR A 123 19.36 2.55 -1.68
N SER A 124 18.46 3.28 -1.01
CA SER A 124 18.81 4.28 0.00
C SER A 124 18.77 3.75 1.44
N THR A 125 18.34 2.52 1.63
CA THR A 125 18.12 1.88 2.96
C THR A 125 18.54 0.41 2.87
N PRO A 126 19.84 0.14 2.68
CA PRO A 126 20.35 -1.22 2.40
C PRO A 126 20.17 -2.19 3.59
N GLU A 127 19.95 -1.66 4.79
CA GLU A 127 19.65 -2.44 5.99
C GLU A 127 18.22 -2.99 6.03
N ALA A 128 17.31 -2.50 5.17
CA ALA A 128 15.94 -2.98 5.13
C ALA A 128 15.84 -4.38 4.52
N HIS A 129 15.17 -5.30 5.22
CA HIS A 129 14.97 -6.65 4.74
C HIS A 129 13.58 -6.83 4.13
N VAL A 130 13.53 -7.36 2.91
CA VAL A 130 12.27 -7.76 2.29
C VAL A 130 11.86 -9.12 2.86
N LEU A 131 10.68 -9.17 3.46
CA LEU A 131 10.09 -10.41 3.96
C LEU A 131 9.27 -11.10 2.87
N ARG A 132 9.49 -12.39 2.70
CA ARG A 132 8.73 -13.24 1.81
C ARG A 132 8.12 -14.42 2.56
N THR A 133 7.00 -14.90 2.07
CA THR A 133 6.35 -16.09 2.61
C THR A 133 5.69 -16.89 1.49
N ASP A 134 5.94 -18.19 1.47
CA ASP A 134 5.41 -19.10 0.45
C ASP A 134 3.88 -19.23 0.52
N SER A 135 3.29 -18.98 1.69
CA SER A 135 1.84 -19.04 1.85
C SER A 135 1.08 -18.02 0.98
N LEU A 136 1.70 -16.91 0.61
CA LEU A 136 1.08 -15.88 -0.22
C LEU A 136 1.08 -16.20 -1.71
N VAL A 137 2.01 -17.04 -2.21
CA VAL A 137 2.03 -17.42 -3.63
C VAL A 137 0.81 -18.22 -4.07
N HIS A 138 0.07 -18.79 -3.11
CA HIS A 138 -1.20 -19.46 -3.39
C HIS A 138 -2.33 -18.48 -3.76
N PHE A 139 -2.21 -17.21 -3.38
CA PHE A 139 -3.29 -16.21 -3.54
C PHE A 139 -2.85 -15.00 -4.38
N CYS A 140 -1.55 -14.82 -4.56
CA CYS A 140 -0.97 -13.63 -5.16
C CYS A 140 0.14 -14.02 -6.13
N GLN A 141 0.29 -13.25 -7.20
CA GLN A 141 1.45 -13.30 -8.06
C GLN A 141 2.65 -12.66 -7.35
N GLN A 142 3.77 -13.36 -7.27
CA GLN A 142 5.01 -12.80 -6.74
C GLN A 142 5.62 -11.82 -7.75
N THR A 143 6.13 -10.70 -7.24
CA THR A 143 6.89 -9.70 -7.99
C THR A 143 8.36 -9.67 -7.57
N GLU A 144 9.14 -8.70 -8.04
CA GLU A 144 10.56 -8.60 -7.67
C GLU A 144 10.74 -8.40 -6.15
N TYR A 145 9.91 -7.57 -5.49
CA TYR A 145 10.03 -7.29 -4.05
C TYR A 145 8.78 -7.64 -3.24
N GLY A 146 7.63 -7.81 -3.89
CA GLY A 146 6.36 -7.97 -3.20
C GLY A 146 5.46 -9.03 -3.82
N TYR A 147 4.17 -8.78 -3.68
CA TYR A 147 3.10 -9.63 -4.17
C TYR A 147 2.02 -8.78 -4.81
N PHE A 148 1.40 -9.34 -5.83
CA PHE A 148 0.26 -8.75 -6.52
C PHE A 148 -0.96 -9.65 -6.37
N ALA A 149 -1.96 -9.20 -5.62
CA ALA A 149 -3.28 -9.81 -5.62
C ALA A 149 -4.07 -9.27 -6.81
N LEU A 150 -4.42 -10.14 -7.75
CA LEU A 150 -5.17 -9.80 -8.96
C LEU A 150 -6.48 -10.59 -8.99
N PRO A 151 -7.61 -9.99 -9.40
CA PRO A 151 -8.91 -10.65 -9.38
C PRO A 151 -9.05 -11.75 -10.44
N ASP A 152 -8.13 -11.83 -11.39
CA ASP A 152 -8.03 -12.86 -12.43
C ASP A 152 -6.94 -13.90 -12.14
N TYR A 153 -6.21 -13.75 -11.04
CA TYR A 153 -5.20 -14.73 -10.64
C TYR A 153 -5.85 -16.06 -10.28
N MET A 154 -5.47 -17.11 -10.98
CA MET A 154 -5.94 -18.47 -10.70
C MET A 154 -5.22 -19.03 -9.48
N ILE A 155 -5.98 -19.44 -8.47
CA ILE A 155 -5.43 -20.05 -7.26
C ILE A 155 -4.84 -21.42 -7.63
N PRO A 156 -3.53 -21.65 -7.44
CA PRO A 156 -2.89 -22.91 -7.82
C PRO A 156 -3.58 -24.13 -7.25
N GLY A 157 -3.83 -25.13 -8.11
CA GLY A 157 -4.50 -26.37 -7.72
C GLY A 157 -6.02 -26.26 -7.60
N THR A 158 -6.63 -25.15 -8.02
CA THR A 158 -8.09 -24.95 -8.02
C THR A 158 -8.57 -24.36 -9.34
N GLU A 159 -9.87 -24.38 -9.60
CA GLU A 159 -10.51 -23.66 -10.69
C GLU A 159 -11.01 -22.27 -10.27
N GLN A 160 -10.63 -21.82 -9.07
CA GLN A 160 -11.11 -20.57 -8.50
C GLN A 160 -10.14 -19.41 -8.81
N ARG A 161 -10.73 -18.26 -9.09
CA ARG A 161 -9.99 -16.99 -9.19
C ARG A 161 -9.89 -16.32 -7.83
N SER A 162 -8.83 -15.55 -7.64
CA SER A 162 -8.66 -14.73 -6.45
C SER A 162 -9.82 -13.72 -6.34
N PRO A 163 -10.48 -13.58 -5.18
CA PRO A 163 -11.50 -12.56 -4.97
C PRO A 163 -10.88 -11.18 -4.66
N TRP A 164 -9.54 -11.09 -4.62
CA TRP A 164 -8.79 -9.92 -4.15
C TRP A 164 -8.23 -9.10 -5.30
N GLY A 165 -8.06 -7.81 -5.06
CA GLY A 165 -7.26 -6.93 -5.90
C GLY A 165 -8.05 -6.03 -6.86
N PRO A 166 -7.32 -5.33 -7.75
CA PRO A 166 -5.86 -5.28 -7.74
C PRO A 166 -5.31 -4.64 -6.46
N LEU A 167 -4.31 -5.28 -5.88
CA LEU A 167 -3.60 -4.81 -4.69
C LEU A 167 -2.15 -5.29 -4.76
N TYR A 168 -1.20 -4.36 -4.81
CA TYR A 168 0.21 -4.64 -4.58
C TYR A 168 0.55 -4.46 -3.11
N PHE A 169 1.43 -5.30 -2.57
CA PHE A 169 2.03 -5.08 -1.26
C PHE A 169 3.42 -5.70 -1.15
N CYS A 170 4.27 -5.04 -0.38
CA CYS A 170 5.61 -5.48 -0.01
C CYS A 170 5.76 -5.41 1.50
N MET A 171 6.37 -6.44 2.08
CA MET A 171 6.64 -6.52 3.51
C MET A 171 8.11 -6.27 3.77
N LEU A 172 8.41 -5.35 4.69
CA LEU A 172 9.75 -4.95 5.08
C LEU A 172 9.95 -5.15 6.59
N GLU A 173 11.16 -5.54 6.99
CA GLU A 173 11.58 -5.66 8.38
C GLU A 173 12.80 -4.77 8.62
N LYS A 174 12.76 -4.03 9.71
CA LYS A 174 13.89 -3.23 10.20
C LYS A 174 14.70 -4.11 11.16
N PRO A 175 15.99 -4.32 10.90
CA PRO A 175 16.86 -5.14 11.76
C PRO A 175 17.04 -4.53 13.15
#